data_2838ec6633d78f9d85a9a099419d5a52
#
_entry.id   2838ec6633d78f9d85a9a099419d5a52
#
_cell.length_a   1.000
_cell.length_b   1.000
_cell.length_c   1.000
_cell.angle_alpha   90.00
_cell.angle_beta   90.00
_cell.angle_gamma   90.00
#
_symmetry.space_group_name_H-M   'P 1'
#
loop_
_entity.id
_entity.type
_entity.pdbx_description
1 polymer ?
#
loop_
_entity_poly.entity_id
_entity_poly.type
_entity_poly.pdbx_seq_one_letter_code
_entity_poly.pdbx_strand_id
1 'polypeptide(L)'
;MRVMFSRFGFRQWIGAGVLGLLPFLVCGQTTIQPKQIDYSMMGVLYNKEHAIDLQVHTNGFALAYNVGEIRKYYLTRYKYFGFGMLKHPREYRQSVNFHSGNLLLKSSSSFTFGKQNNFLIARVGMGEKRYFSEKAKRKGVAVGISYEGGFSLGILKPYYLILNKLENSSGGSFTVTEKYSEDNAEYFLDVSRIQGAASFFKGIGEIKIIPGLHGKFGAHFSMGAFEKSVRALEVGVMFDLYFKRVPIMIIENNQPLFLNLYATLQLGKRS
;
A
#
# COMPACT_ATOMS: atom_id res chain seq x y z
N MET A 1 26.11 -11.84 -70.42
CA MET A 1 26.01 -10.49 -69.88
C MET A 1 25.54 -10.60 -68.44
N ARG A 2 26.51 -10.65 -67.49
CA ARG A 2 26.25 -10.86 -66.03
C ARG A 2 26.24 -9.48 -65.40
N VAL A 3 25.11 -9.12 -64.79
CA VAL A 3 25.01 -7.89 -64.00
C VAL A 3 25.28 -8.28 -62.53
N MET A 4 26.37 -7.75 -62.04
CA MET A 4 26.89 -7.94 -60.68
C MET A 4 26.23 -6.86 -59.76
N PHE A 5 25.26 -7.24 -58.95
CA PHE A 5 24.68 -6.33 -57.94
C PHE A 5 25.60 -6.24 -56.73
N SER A 6 26.17 -5.08 -56.54
CA SER A 6 27.03 -4.67 -55.43
C SER A 6 26.23 -4.60 -54.10
N ARG A 7 26.63 -5.43 -53.14
CA ARG A 7 26.16 -5.40 -51.74
C ARG A 7 26.91 -4.34 -50.90
N PHE A 8 26.89 -3.08 -51.36
CA PHE A 8 27.51 -1.98 -50.62
C PHE A 8 26.51 -0.85 -50.45
N GLY A 9 25.86 -0.74 -49.27
CA GLY A 9 25.00 0.43 -49.05
C GLY A 9 24.29 0.50 -47.70
N PHE A 10 24.01 -0.64 -47.05
CA PHE A 10 23.12 -0.60 -45.86
C PHE A 10 23.84 -0.39 -44.52
N ARG A 11 25.13 -0.75 -44.44
CA ARG A 11 25.90 -0.59 -43.17
C ARG A 11 26.45 0.82 -42.95
N GLN A 12 26.62 1.62 -43.99
CA GLN A 12 27.13 2.99 -43.87
C GLN A 12 26.07 3.99 -43.40
N TRP A 13 24.78 3.73 -43.66
CA TRP A 13 23.69 4.60 -43.21
C TRP A 13 23.38 4.48 -41.73
N ILE A 14 23.62 3.32 -41.10
CA ILE A 14 23.44 3.13 -39.68
C ILE A 14 24.50 3.89 -38.87
N GLY A 15 25.74 3.93 -39.37
CA GLY A 15 26.83 4.70 -38.76
C GLY A 15 26.61 6.21 -38.81
N ALA A 16 26.07 6.73 -39.91
CA ALA A 16 25.78 8.16 -40.07
C ALA A 16 24.59 8.61 -39.17
N GLY A 17 23.57 7.76 -38.99
CA GLY A 17 22.42 8.07 -38.13
C GLY A 17 22.79 8.15 -36.65
N VAL A 18 23.72 7.30 -36.18
CA VAL A 18 24.20 7.31 -34.80
C VAL A 18 25.13 8.50 -34.52
N LEU A 19 25.95 8.90 -35.46
CA LEU A 19 26.80 10.10 -35.32
C LEU A 19 26.00 11.41 -35.35
N GLY A 20 24.86 11.45 -36.06
CA GLY A 20 23.98 12.63 -36.12
C GLY A 20 23.19 12.91 -34.85
N LEU A 21 23.00 11.91 -33.96
CA LEU A 21 22.29 12.05 -32.68
C LEU A 21 23.20 12.53 -31.53
N LEU A 22 24.53 12.42 -31.66
CA LEU A 22 25.48 12.84 -30.62
C LEU A 22 25.47 14.34 -30.32
N PRO A 23 25.28 15.30 -31.25
CA PRO A 23 25.26 16.72 -30.90
C PRO A 23 24.00 17.15 -30.14
N PHE A 24 22.89 16.38 -30.17
CA PHE A 24 21.69 16.71 -29.40
C PHE A 24 21.80 16.37 -27.92
N LEU A 25 22.74 15.52 -27.52
CA LEU A 25 22.97 15.16 -26.13
C LEU A 25 23.93 16.11 -25.38
N VAL A 26 24.63 17.00 -26.12
CA VAL A 26 25.63 17.91 -25.54
C VAL A 26 25.07 19.31 -25.20
N CYS A 27 23.90 19.68 -25.69
CA CYS A 27 23.30 21.01 -25.45
C CYS A 27 22.56 21.14 -24.09
N GLY A 28 22.70 20.20 -23.16
CA GLY A 28 22.04 20.21 -21.88
C GLY A 28 22.88 20.69 -20.69
N GLN A 29 24.00 21.37 -20.90
CA GLN A 29 24.71 22.04 -19.80
C GLN A 29 24.03 23.36 -19.46
N THR A 30 22.93 23.28 -18.73
CA THR A 30 22.46 24.43 -17.95
C THR A 30 23.50 24.67 -16.85
N THR A 31 24.23 25.77 -16.99
CA THR A 31 25.11 26.26 -15.93
C THR A 31 24.21 26.57 -14.74
N ILE A 32 24.12 25.63 -13.79
CA ILE A 32 23.48 25.87 -12.52
C ILE A 32 24.41 26.84 -11.78
N GLN A 33 24.17 28.14 -11.87
CA GLN A 33 24.78 29.08 -10.96
C GLN A 33 24.29 28.70 -9.56
N PRO A 34 25.19 28.36 -8.61
CA PRO A 34 24.77 28.12 -7.25
C PRO A 34 24.19 29.44 -6.74
N LYS A 35 22.85 29.46 -6.57
CA LYS A 35 22.17 30.58 -5.93
C LYS A 35 22.80 30.73 -4.55
N GLN A 36 23.39 31.88 -4.29
CA GLN A 36 23.91 32.18 -2.94
C GLN A 36 22.74 32.04 -1.97
N ILE A 37 22.84 30.99 -1.14
CA ILE A 37 21.85 30.69 -0.12
C ILE A 37 22.07 31.74 0.97
N ASP A 38 21.08 32.60 1.17
CA ASP A 38 21.07 33.53 2.28
C ASP A 38 20.82 32.77 3.59
N TYR A 39 21.91 32.36 4.23
CA TYR A 39 21.89 31.57 5.46
C TYR A 39 21.28 32.36 6.65
N SER A 40 21.14 33.67 6.56
CA SER A 40 20.57 34.50 7.64
C SER A 40 19.07 34.29 7.86
N MET A 41 18.37 33.70 6.86
CA MET A 41 16.95 33.37 6.93
C MET A 41 16.68 31.88 7.23
N MET A 42 17.71 31.06 7.37
CA MET A 42 17.62 29.60 7.50
C MET A 42 17.75 29.10 8.93
N GLY A 43 17.29 29.86 9.92
CA GLY A 43 17.13 29.33 11.26
C GLY A 43 16.14 28.14 11.25
N VAL A 44 16.57 26.96 11.71
CA VAL A 44 15.66 25.87 12.01
C VAL A 44 14.82 26.30 13.20
N LEU A 45 13.65 26.86 12.93
CA LEU A 45 12.72 27.36 13.96
C LEU A 45 12.08 26.22 14.76
N TYR A 46 12.05 25.01 14.20
CA TYR A 46 11.42 23.83 14.80
C TYR A 46 12.37 22.64 14.75
N ASN A 47 12.48 21.93 15.88
CA ASN A 47 13.35 20.76 15.99
C ASN A 47 12.57 19.43 15.87
N LYS A 48 11.29 19.44 16.17
CA LYS A 48 10.44 18.24 16.19
C LYS A 48 9.24 18.39 15.27
N GLU A 49 8.84 17.28 14.69
CA GLU A 49 7.66 17.16 13.85
C GLU A 49 6.82 15.99 14.33
N HIS A 50 5.54 16.23 14.60
CA HIS A 50 4.56 15.19 14.92
C HIS A 50 3.50 15.20 13.83
N ALA A 51 3.28 14.04 13.20
CA ALA A 51 2.33 13.93 12.10
C ALA A 51 1.55 12.63 12.14
N ILE A 52 0.33 12.69 11.64
CA ILE A 52 -0.54 11.54 11.38
C ILE A 52 -0.60 11.37 9.88
N ASP A 53 -0.39 10.16 9.42
CA ASP A 53 -0.45 9.75 8.03
C ASP A 53 -1.71 8.95 7.76
N LEU A 54 -2.55 9.45 6.87
CA LEU A 54 -3.67 8.73 6.30
C LEU A 54 -3.22 8.15 4.98
N GLN A 55 -3.04 6.84 4.92
CA GLN A 55 -2.49 6.13 3.77
C GLN A 55 -3.53 5.25 3.11
N VAL A 56 -3.66 5.38 1.79
CA VAL A 56 -4.41 4.47 0.93
C VAL A 56 -3.41 3.79 0.01
N HIS A 57 -3.54 2.49 -0.16
CA HIS A 57 -2.71 1.73 -1.07
C HIS A 57 -3.57 0.77 -1.91
N THR A 58 -3.01 0.21 -2.99
CA THR A 58 -3.73 -0.63 -3.95
C THR A 58 -4.58 -1.72 -3.30
N ASN A 59 -4.09 -2.29 -2.21
CA ASN A 59 -4.74 -3.43 -1.55
C ASN A 59 -5.26 -3.10 -0.15
N GLY A 60 -5.52 -1.82 0.18
CA GLY A 60 -6.09 -1.47 1.48
C GLY A 60 -5.80 -0.05 1.95
N PHE A 61 -5.77 0.13 3.25
CA PHE A 61 -5.51 1.41 3.88
C PHE A 61 -4.70 1.24 5.17
N ALA A 62 -4.05 2.31 5.60
CA ALA A 62 -3.32 2.34 6.87
C ALA A 62 -3.38 3.73 7.49
N LEU A 63 -3.22 3.77 8.81
CA LEU A 63 -3.03 4.96 9.62
C LEU A 63 -1.66 4.84 10.28
N ALA A 64 -0.85 5.90 10.24
CA ALA A 64 0.42 5.91 10.93
C ALA A 64 0.62 7.21 11.72
N TYR A 65 1.41 7.11 12.77
CA TYR A 65 1.87 8.24 13.56
C TYR A 65 3.38 8.36 13.46
N ASN A 66 3.85 9.56 13.11
CA ASN A 66 5.25 9.86 12.88
C ASN A 66 5.76 10.87 13.92
N VAL A 67 6.92 10.56 14.47
CA VAL A 67 7.68 11.48 15.32
C VAL A 67 9.01 11.76 14.62
N GLY A 68 9.13 12.97 14.07
CA GLY A 68 10.27 13.42 13.30
C GLY A 68 11.18 14.36 14.10
N GLU A 69 12.47 14.28 13.80
CA GLU A 69 13.51 15.22 14.22
C GLU A 69 14.06 15.92 12.98
N ILE A 70 13.94 17.25 12.95
CA ILE A 70 14.45 18.08 11.85
C ILE A 70 15.94 18.32 12.11
N ARG A 71 16.80 17.54 11.42
CA ARG A 71 18.24 17.63 11.59
C ARG A 71 18.90 18.73 10.78
N LYS A 72 18.38 18.96 9.59
CA LYS A 72 18.83 20.00 8.67
C LYS A 72 17.58 20.55 7.95
N TYR A 73 17.73 21.74 7.39
CA TYR A 73 16.69 22.39 6.59
C TYR A 73 16.03 21.45 5.54
N TYR A 74 16.82 20.60 4.91
CA TYR A 74 16.37 19.68 3.86
C TYR A 74 16.25 18.23 4.33
N LEU A 75 16.53 17.92 5.61
CA LEU A 75 16.57 16.54 6.12
C LEU A 75 15.79 16.42 7.42
N THR A 76 14.72 15.63 7.36
CA THR A 76 13.94 15.22 8.54
C THR A 76 14.05 13.72 8.69
N ARG A 77 14.53 13.26 9.84
CA ARG A 77 14.52 11.84 10.22
C ARG A 77 13.33 11.60 11.13
N TYR A 78 12.59 10.51 10.90
CA TYR A 78 11.40 10.19 11.70
C TYR A 78 11.34 8.72 12.08
N LYS A 79 10.67 8.48 13.20
CA LYS A 79 10.21 7.16 13.62
C LYS A 79 8.72 7.09 13.36
N TYR A 80 8.25 5.95 12.89
CA TYR A 80 6.82 5.76 12.62
C TYR A 80 6.28 4.51 13.32
N PHE A 81 5.01 4.59 13.66
CA PHE A 81 4.16 3.47 14.06
C PHE A 81 2.90 3.51 13.22
N GLY A 82 2.64 2.44 12.49
CA GLY A 82 1.49 2.34 11.59
C GLY A 82 0.65 1.11 11.87
N PHE A 83 -0.66 1.25 11.65
CA PHE A 83 -1.62 0.16 11.68
C PHE A 83 -2.51 0.21 10.46
N GLY A 84 -2.75 -0.93 9.82
CA GLY A 84 -3.52 -0.98 8.60
C GLY A 84 -4.14 -2.32 8.32
N MET A 85 -4.85 -2.37 7.21
CA MET A 85 -5.48 -3.58 6.68
C MET A 85 -5.03 -3.79 5.25
N LEU A 86 -4.63 -5.02 4.94
CA LEU A 86 -4.26 -5.44 3.61
C LEU A 86 -5.19 -6.53 3.13
N LYS A 87 -5.69 -6.39 1.91
CA LYS A 87 -6.58 -7.34 1.23
C LYS A 87 -5.81 -8.10 0.16
N HIS A 88 -6.27 -9.28 -0.16
CA HIS A 88 -5.75 -9.98 -1.32
C HIS A 88 -6.26 -9.31 -2.61
N PRO A 89 -5.47 -9.18 -3.70
CA PRO A 89 -5.91 -8.53 -4.95
C PRO A 89 -7.18 -9.13 -5.57
N ARG A 90 -7.42 -10.41 -5.33
CA ARG A 90 -8.61 -11.14 -5.81
C ARG A 90 -9.72 -11.26 -4.76
N GLU A 91 -9.71 -10.43 -3.74
CA GLU A 91 -10.74 -10.39 -2.71
C GLU A 91 -11.94 -9.54 -3.19
N TYR A 92 -12.99 -10.22 -3.65
CA TYR A 92 -14.22 -9.57 -4.09
C TYR A 92 -15.36 -9.81 -3.09
N ARG A 93 -16.05 -8.73 -2.75
CA ARG A 93 -17.20 -8.78 -1.87
C ARG A 93 -18.45 -9.12 -2.68
N GLN A 94 -19.21 -10.11 -2.22
CA GLN A 94 -20.42 -10.59 -2.86
C GLN A 94 -21.61 -10.46 -1.89
N SER A 95 -22.83 -10.35 -2.44
CA SER A 95 -24.06 -10.44 -1.70
C SER A 95 -24.98 -11.43 -2.42
N VAL A 96 -25.48 -12.42 -1.73
CA VAL A 96 -26.49 -13.35 -2.27
C VAL A 96 -27.85 -12.88 -1.80
N ASN A 97 -28.72 -12.52 -2.72
CA ASN A 97 -30.11 -12.21 -2.44
C ASN A 97 -30.92 -13.51 -2.47
N PHE A 98 -31.25 -14.04 -1.33
CA PHE A 98 -32.21 -15.14 -1.26
C PHE A 98 -33.63 -14.58 -1.46
N HIS A 99 -34.21 -14.79 -2.65
CA HIS A 99 -35.60 -14.56 -2.90
C HIS A 99 -36.39 -15.71 -2.27
N SER A 100 -36.78 -15.56 -1.02
CA SER A 100 -37.80 -16.41 -0.42
C SER A 100 -39.08 -15.60 -0.32
N GLY A 101 -40.19 -16.17 -0.77
CA GLY A 101 -41.48 -15.51 -0.91
C GLY A 101 -42.16 -15.01 0.38
N ASN A 102 -41.47 -14.95 1.49
CA ASN A 102 -41.95 -14.39 2.76
C ASN A 102 -41.25 -13.06 3.05
N LEU A 103 -42.08 -12.03 3.26
CA LEU A 103 -41.76 -10.61 3.45
C LEU A 103 -40.84 -10.26 4.63
N LEU A 104 -40.42 -11.23 5.42
CA LEU A 104 -39.66 -11.02 6.68
C LEU A 104 -38.20 -11.55 6.63
N LEU A 105 -37.66 -11.87 5.46
CA LEU A 105 -36.34 -12.44 5.39
C LEU A 105 -35.25 -11.36 5.45
N LYS A 106 -34.45 -11.51 6.47
CA LYS A 106 -33.23 -10.81 6.78
C LYS A 106 -32.35 -10.71 5.52
N SER A 107 -32.08 -9.47 5.07
CA SER A 107 -31.13 -9.19 4.01
C SER A 107 -29.81 -9.93 4.28
N SER A 108 -29.40 -10.75 3.33
CA SER A 108 -28.11 -11.44 3.39
C SER A 108 -26.99 -10.42 3.59
N SER A 109 -26.18 -10.61 4.61
CA SER A 109 -25.03 -9.74 4.80
C SER A 109 -23.96 -10.07 3.75
N SER A 110 -23.34 -9.02 3.16
CA SER A 110 -22.30 -9.22 2.16
C SER A 110 -21.09 -9.97 2.74
N PHE A 111 -20.53 -10.88 1.96
CA PHE A 111 -19.39 -11.70 2.34
C PHE A 111 -18.31 -11.74 1.24
N THR A 112 -17.14 -12.23 1.56
CA THR A 112 -16.06 -12.50 0.60
C THR A 112 -15.91 -14.00 0.44
N PHE A 113 -16.16 -14.48 -0.77
CA PHE A 113 -16.04 -15.91 -1.09
C PHE A 113 -14.60 -16.38 -1.05
N GLY A 114 -14.36 -17.56 -0.47
CA GLY A 114 -13.03 -18.15 -0.37
C GLY A 114 -12.05 -17.42 0.56
N LYS A 115 -12.51 -16.48 1.37
CA LYS A 115 -11.67 -15.77 2.34
C LYS A 115 -11.44 -16.62 3.58
N GLN A 116 -10.17 -16.85 3.92
CA GLN A 116 -9.78 -17.60 5.11
C GLN A 116 -9.52 -16.70 6.32
N ASN A 117 -8.78 -15.60 6.12
CA ASN A 117 -8.42 -14.68 7.19
C ASN A 117 -8.55 -13.22 6.77
N ASN A 118 -8.86 -12.36 7.74
CA ASN A 118 -8.61 -10.92 7.63
C ASN A 118 -7.15 -10.66 7.97
N PHE A 119 -6.48 -9.85 7.16
CA PHE A 119 -5.08 -9.55 7.36
C PHE A 119 -4.90 -8.09 7.78
N LEU A 120 -4.55 -7.90 9.05
CA LEU A 120 -4.20 -6.61 9.62
C LEU A 120 -2.68 -6.53 9.75
N ILE A 121 -2.13 -5.33 9.71
CA ILE A 121 -0.69 -5.11 9.74
C ILE A 121 -0.38 -4.02 10.74
N ALA A 122 0.56 -4.29 11.64
CA ALA A 122 1.22 -3.28 12.45
C ALA A 122 2.65 -3.09 11.94
N ARG A 123 3.07 -1.85 11.73
CA ARG A 123 4.38 -1.48 11.22
C ARG A 123 5.10 -0.55 12.17
N VAL A 124 6.39 -0.75 12.35
CA VAL A 124 7.25 0.12 13.15
C VAL A 124 8.61 0.24 12.48
N GLY A 125 9.16 1.44 12.44
CA GLY A 125 10.46 1.64 11.82
C GLY A 125 10.92 3.09 11.84
N MET A 126 11.87 3.37 10.96
CA MET A 126 12.49 4.67 10.80
C MET A 126 12.49 5.06 9.33
N GLY A 127 12.43 6.37 9.08
CA GLY A 127 12.52 6.92 7.74
C GLY A 127 13.22 8.27 7.71
N GLU A 128 13.51 8.69 6.51
CA GLU A 128 14.05 10.01 6.23
C GLU A 128 13.28 10.67 5.10
N LYS A 129 13.08 11.98 5.22
CA LYS A 129 12.56 12.86 4.17
C LYS A 129 13.68 13.80 3.76
N ARG A 130 13.95 13.86 2.46
CA ARG A 130 14.95 14.75 1.87
C ARG A 130 14.29 15.68 0.87
N TYR A 131 14.32 16.96 1.13
CA TYR A 131 13.79 17.98 0.23
C TYR A 131 14.86 18.44 -0.75
N PHE A 132 14.52 18.55 -2.03
CA PHE A 132 15.40 19.02 -3.10
C PHE A 132 15.11 20.44 -3.54
N SER A 133 13.88 20.91 -3.31
CA SER A 133 13.47 22.26 -3.69
C SER A 133 13.15 23.10 -2.45
N GLU A 134 13.56 24.35 -2.52
CA GLU A 134 13.13 25.35 -1.55
C GLU A 134 11.70 25.81 -1.86
N LYS A 135 10.90 25.97 -0.82
CA LYS A 135 9.58 26.58 -0.97
C LYS A 135 9.74 28.06 -1.28
N ALA A 136 9.13 28.54 -2.35
CA ALA A 136 8.99 29.98 -2.56
C ALA A 136 8.25 30.62 -1.37
N LYS A 137 8.70 31.81 -0.95
CA LYS A 137 8.42 32.46 0.35
C LYS A 137 6.96 32.54 0.84
N ARG A 138 5.94 32.27 0.02
CA ARG A 138 4.53 32.37 0.45
C ARG A 138 3.55 31.32 -0.06
N LYS A 139 3.77 30.69 -1.21
CA LYS A 139 2.78 29.75 -1.83
C LYS A 139 3.46 28.63 -2.65
N GLY A 140 4.52 28.03 -2.17
CA GLY A 140 5.19 26.97 -2.89
C GLY A 140 5.02 25.61 -2.24
N VAL A 141 5.20 24.55 -3.02
CA VAL A 141 5.30 23.16 -2.55
C VAL A 141 6.78 22.79 -2.52
N ALA A 142 7.25 22.30 -1.37
CA ALA A 142 8.57 21.72 -1.27
C ALA A 142 8.49 20.26 -1.76
N VAL A 143 9.33 19.93 -2.74
CA VAL A 143 9.40 18.59 -3.31
C VAL A 143 10.60 17.86 -2.74
N GLY A 144 10.42 16.62 -2.36
CA GLY A 144 11.46 15.76 -1.84
C GLY A 144 11.18 14.30 -2.10
N ILE A 145 12.02 13.46 -1.57
CA ILE A 145 11.82 12.02 -1.48
C ILE A 145 11.71 11.61 -0.02
N SER A 146 10.92 10.58 0.21
CA SER A 146 10.85 9.87 1.48
C SER A 146 11.23 8.42 1.28
N TYR A 147 11.92 7.87 2.23
CA TYR A 147 12.18 6.44 2.32
C TYR A 147 12.11 6.00 3.77
N GLU A 148 11.50 4.85 3.98
CA GLU A 148 11.39 4.26 5.31
C GLU A 148 11.58 2.76 5.24
N GLY A 149 12.02 2.20 6.37
CA GLY A 149 12.18 0.77 6.54
C GLY A 149 12.01 0.38 8.00
N GLY A 150 11.56 -0.84 8.19
CA GLY A 150 11.31 -1.34 9.54
C GLY A 150 10.73 -2.74 9.56
N PHE A 151 10.15 -3.06 10.70
CA PHE A 151 9.49 -4.33 10.93
C PHE A 151 7.99 -4.21 10.72
N SER A 152 7.39 -5.29 10.21
CA SER A 152 5.95 -5.45 10.11
C SER A 152 5.51 -6.69 10.87
N LEU A 153 4.36 -6.60 11.55
CA LEU A 153 3.68 -7.71 12.18
C LEU A 153 2.37 -7.92 11.46
N GLY A 154 2.29 -9.00 10.70
CA GLY A 154 1.06 -9.45 10.08
C GLY A 154 0.19 -10.16 11.09
N ILE A 155 -1.04 -9.70 11.23
CA ILE A 155 -2.03 -10.18 12.20
C ILE A 155 -3.15 -10.85 11.38
N LEU A 156 -3.15 -12.18 11.38
CA LEU A 156 -4.18 -12.99 10.74
C LEU A 156 -5.32 -13.24 11.73
N LYS A 157 -6.49 -12.70 11.43
CA LYS A 157 -7.72 -12.95 12.16
C LYS A 157 -8.63 -13.85 11.34
N PRO A 158 -9.06 -15.03 11.83
CA PRO A 158 -9.94 -15.92 11.11
C PRO A 158 -11.21 -15.21 10.63
N TYR A 159 -11.62 -15.53 9.40
CA TYR A 159 -12.84 -15.01 8.79
C TYR A 159 -13.96 -16.02 9.00
N TYR A 160 -15.04 -15.58 9.65
CA TYR A 160 -16.20 -16.42 9.97
C TYR A 160 -17.34 -16.16 9.00
N LEU A 161 -17.92 -17.23 8.48
CA LEU A 161 -19.12 -17.22 7.66
C LEU A 161 -20.31 -17.80 8.43
N ILE A 162 -21.49 -17.34 8.07
CA ILE A 162 -22.77 -17.90 8.50
C ILE A 162 -23.21 -18.87 7.42
N LEU A 163 -23.22 -20.16 7.74
CA LEU A 163 -23.48 -21.27 6.82
C LEU A 163 -24.79 -21.94 7.16
N ASN A 164 -25.53 -22.36 6.13
CA ASN A 164 -26.68 -23.27 6.27
C ASN A 164 -26.22 -24.72 6.11
N LYS A 165 -26.43 -25.51 7.15
CA LYS A 165 -26.20 -26.97 7.10
C LYS A 165 -27.55 -27.69 7.09
N LEU A 166 -27.63 -28.75 6.27
CA LEU A 166 -28.79 -29.63 6.26
C LEU A 166 -28.65 -30.64 7.42
N GLU A 167 -29.72 -30.88 8.10
CA GLU A 167 -29.81 -31.95 9.11
C GLU A 167 -30.15 -33.25 8.43
N ASN A 168 -29.26 -34.24 8.53
CA ASN A 168 -29.42 -35.53 7.84
C ASN A 168 -30.63 -36.36 8.30
N SER A 169 -31.23 -36.04 9.43
CA SER A 169 -32.28 -36.88 10.05
C SER A 169 -33.70 -36.38 9.85
N SER A 170 -33.92 -35.10 9.60
CA SER A 170 -35.25 -34.50 9.60
C SER A 170 -35.55 -33.58 8.42
N GLY A 171 -34.63 -33.44 7.47
CA GLY A 171 -34.81 -32.53 6.31
C GLY A 171 -34.79 -31.04 6.71
N GLY A 172 -34.51 -30.74 7.95
CA GLY A 172 -34.37 -29.38 8.45
C GLY A 172 -33.06 -28.72 8.04
N SER A 173 -33.00 -27.39 8.01
CA SER A 173 -31.77 -26.65 7.86
C SER A 173 -31.49 -25.83 9.12
N PHE A 174 -30.25 -25.82 9.59
CA PHE A 174 -29.82 -25.00 10.70
C PHE A 174 -28.63 -24.12 10.32
N THR A 175 -28.56 -22.96 10.97
CA THR A 175 -27.52 -21.96 10.68
C THR A 175 -26.39 -22.09 11.66
N VAL A 176 -25.16 -22.23 11.18
CA VAL A 176 -23.92 -22.32 11.98
C VAL A 176 -22.96 -21.21 11.57
N THR A 177 -22.22 -20.69 12.53
CA THR A 177 -21.18 -19.70 12.24
C THR A 177 -19.82 -20.35 12.44
N GLU A 178 -19.12 -20.59 11.35
CA GLU A 178 -17.84 -21.31 11.33
C GLU A 178 -16.74 -20.55 10.60
N LYS A 179 -15.48 -20.82 10.98
CA LYS A 179 -14.30 -20.48 10.20
C LYS A 179 -13.96 -21.63 9.26
N TYR A 180 -13.14 -21.36 8.27
CA TYR A 180 -12.65 -22.41 7.39
C TYR A 180 -11.82 -23.46 8.15
N SER A 181 -12.12 -24.73 7.89
CA SER A 181 -11.32 -25.89 8.23
C SER A 181 -11.36 -26.89 7.05
N GLU A 182 -10.43 -27.82 7.00
CA GLU A 182 -10.43 -28.86 5.96
C GLU A 182 -11.70 -29.72 6.02
N ASP A 183 -12.22 -29.98 7.22
CA ASP A 183 -13.43 -30.79 7.45
C ASP A 183 -14.72 -30.11 6.95
N ASN A 184 -14.78 -28.77 6.88
CA ASN A 184 -15.94 -28.03 6.44
C ASN A 184 -15.77 -27.37 5.06
N ALA A 185 -14.71 -27.73 4.34
CA ALA A 185 -14.35 -27.11 3.05
C ALA A 185 -15.48 -27.15 2.03
N GLU A 186 -16.21 -28.27 1.95
CA GLU A 186 -17.35 -28.46 1.03
C GLU A 186 -18.48 -27.45 1.29
N TYR A 187 -18.85 -27.22 2.55
CA TYR A 187 -19.88 -26.26 2.92
C TYR A 187 -19.40 -24.81 2.85
N PHE A 188 -18.13 -24.59 3.18
CA PHE A 188 -17.54 -23.25 3.20
C PHE A 188 -17.28 -22.67 1.80
N LEU A 189 -17.07 -23.53 0.81
CA LEU A 189 -16.85 -23.17 -0.60
C LEU A 189 -18.09 -23.35 -1.47
N ASP A 190 -19.25 -23.60 -0.89
CA ASP A 190 -20.53 -23.61 -1.60
C ASP A 190 -21.28 -22.30 -1.37
N VAL A 191 -21.31 -21.45 -2.41
CA VAL A 191 -21.98 -20.13 -2.38
C VAL A 191 -23.45 -20.22 -2.00
N SER A 192 -24.13 -21.32 -2.38
CA SER A 192 -25.56 -21.53 -2.11
C SER A 192 -25.87 -21.72 -0.62
N ARG A 193 -24.89 -22.10 0.16
CA ARG A 193 -24.99 -22.37 1.59
C ARG A 193 -24.55 -21.19 2.46
N ILE A 194 -23.95 -20.16 1.87
CA ILE A 194 -23.45 -18.99 2.60
C ILE A 194 -24.56 -17.96 2.75
N GLN A 195 -24.99 -17.67 3.97
CA GLN A 195 -25.94 -16.60 4.27
C GLN A 195 -25.27 -15.23 4.40
N GLY A 196 -23.98 -15.20 4.75
CA GLY A 196 -23.25 -13.94 4.88
C GLY A 196 -22.02 -14.04 5.77
N ALA A 197 -21.36 -12.89 5.99
CA ALA A 197 -20.26 -12.78 6.91
C ALA A 197 -20.74 -12.62 8.36
N ALA A 198 -20.05 -13.26 9.28
CA ALA A 198 -20.27 -13.03 10.72
C ALA A 198 -19.69 -11.67 11.15
N SER A 199 -19.97 -11.26 12.39
CA SER A 199 -19.42 -10.03 12.97
C SER A 199 -17.89 -10.01 12.89
N PHE A 200 -17.33 -8.83 12.59
CA PHE A 200 -15.88 -8.64 12.53
C PHE A 200 -15.19 -9.03 13.85
N PHE A 201 -15.83 -8.84 15.00
CA PHE A 201 -15.24 -9.14 16.32
C PHE A 201 -15.15 -10.64 16.61
N LYS A 202 -15.84 -11.50 15.87
CA LYS A 202 -15.75 -12.96 16.07
C LYS A 202 -14.38 -13.45 15.60
N GLY A 203 -13.73 -14.27 16.44
CA GLY A 203 -12.39 -14.83 16.17
C GLY A 203 -11.22 -13.95 16.61
N ILE A 204 -11.43 -12.87 17.38
CA ILE A 204 -10.33 -12.04 17.92
C ILE A 204 -9.41 -12.85 18.85
N GLY A 205 -9.94 -13.83 19.56
CA GLY A 205 -9.12 -14.71 20.43
C GLY A 205 -8.26 -15.73 19.67
N GLU A 206 -8.41 -15.85 18.34
CA GLU A 206 -7.72 -16.86 17.51
C GLU A 206 -6.71 -16.22 16.53
N ILE A 207 -6.17 -15.08 16.90
CA ILE A 207 -5.23 -14.32 16.09
C ILE A 207 -3.90 -15.10 15.97
N LYS A 208 -3.38 -15.17 14.72
CA LYS A 208 -2.04 -15.66 14.43
C LYS A 208 -1.16 -14.49 13.97
N ILE A 209 0.07 -14.45 14.47
CA ILE A 209 1.03 -13.39 14.15
C ILE A 209 2.10 -13.93 13.22
N ILE A 210 2.42 -13.17 12.18
CA ILE A 210 3.49 -13.47 11.24
C ILE A 210 4.41 -12.26 11.19
N PRO A 211 5.67 -12.38 11.63
CA PRO A 211 6.64 -11.29 11.50
C PRO A 211 7.08 -11.11 10.05
N GLY A 212 7.48 -9.88 9.72
CA GLY A 212 7.95 -9.49 8.40
C GLY A 212 8.76 -8.21 8.43
N LEU A 213 9.16 -7.79 7.25
CA LEU A 213 9.88 -6.56 6.99
C LEU A 213 9.02 -5.63 6.13
N HIS A 214 9.18 -4.34 6.33
CA HIS A 214 8.47 -3.32 5.59
C HIS A 214 9.46 -2.30 5.01
N GLY A 215 9.18 -1.83 3.80
CA GLY A 215 9.89 -0.72 3.20
C GLY A 215 8.96 0.12 2.32
N LYS A 216 9.24 1.41 2.28
CA LYS A 216 8.48 2.39 1.50
C LYS A 216 9.43 3.41 0.87
N PHE A 217 9.15 3.78 -0.38
CA PHE A 217 9.87 4.80 -1.11
C PHE A 217 8.88 5.64 -1.93
N GLY A 218 9.00 6.98 -1.84
CA GLY A 218 8.06 7.84 -2.54
C GLY A 218 8.53 9.27 -2.74
N ALA A 219 7.80 9.98 -3.58
CA ALA A 219 7.89 11.42 -3.77
C ALA A 219 7.03 12.12 -2.71
N HIS A 220 7.62 13.08 -2.03
CA HIS A 220 7.01 13.82 -0.93
C HIS A 220 6.80 15.29 -1.30
N PHE A 221 5.57 15.76 -1.21
CA PHE A 221 5.14 17.12 -1.57
C PHE A 221 4.63 17.84 -0.31
N SER A 222 5.44 18.71 0.26
CA SER A 222 5.09 19.44 1.49
C SER A 222 4.58 20.85 1.18
N MET A 223 3.36 21.14 1.60
CA MET A 223 2.75 22.48 1.44
C MET A 223 3.15 23.44 2.56
N GLY A 224 3.72 22.94 3.64
CA GLY A 224 4.07 23.72 4.84
C GLY A 224 5.49 23.49 5.32
N ALA A 225 6.50 23.42 4.42
CA ALA A 225 7.87 23.06 4.79
C ALA A 225 8.48 23.91 5.91
N PHE A 226 8.04 25.18 6.06
CA PHE A 226 8.52 26.14 7.08
C PHE A 226 7.42 26.62 8.03
N GLU A 227 6.21 26.08 7.92
CA GLU A 227 5.10 26.47 8.78
C GLU A 227 5.04 25.54 10.00
N LYS A 228 4.39 26.04 11.06
CA LYS A 228 4.10 25.25 12.27
C LYS A 228 3.20 24.05 11.94
N SER A 229 2.29 24.19 10.96
CA SER A 229 1.44 23.11 10.50
C SER A 229 2.13 22.31 9.38
N VAL A 230 2.11 21.00 9.49
CA VAL A 230 2.58 20.06 8.45
C VAL A 230 1.38 19.62 7.64
N ARG A 231 1.45 19.84 6.32
CA ARG A 231 0.49 19.32 5.33
C ARG A 231 1.29 18.81 4.15
N ALA A 232 1.24 17.54 3.92
CA ALA A 232 2.01 16.95 2.82
C ALA A 232 1.24 15.82 2.16
N LEU A 233 1.52 15.64 0.87
CA LEU A 233 1.09 14.50 0.08
C LEU A 233 2.33 13.68 -0.28
N GLU A 234 2.24 12.37 -0.15
CA GLU A 234 3.30 11.46 -0.53
C GLU A 234 2.72 10.37 -1.42
N VAL A 235 3.41 10.05 -2.52
CA VAL A 235 3.02 8.98 -3.44
C VAL A 235 4.24 8.14 -3.78
N GLY A 236 4.05 6.82 -3.88
CA GLY A 236 5.18 5.95 -4.15
C GLY A 236 4.84 4.48 -4.14
N VAL A 237 5.87 3.68 -3.88
CA VAL A 237 5.80 2.23 -3.78
C VAL A 237 6.14 1.76 -2.38
N MET A 238 5.48 0.73 -1.93
CA MET A 238 5.74 0.08 -0.66
C MET A 238 5.75 -1.43 -0.83
N PHE A 239 6.53 -2.10 -0.01
CA PHE A 239 6.58 -3.55 0.06
C PHE A 239 6.53 -4.03 1.50
N ASP A 240 5.85 -5.16 1.70
CA ASP A 240 5.84 -5.92 2.93
C ASP A 240 6.26 -7.36 2.61
N LEU A 241 7.31 -7.84 3.26
CA LEU A 241 7.84 -9.19 3.11
C LEU A 241 7.69 -9.97 4.42
N TYR A 242 6.89 -11.02 4.42
CA TYR A 242 6.67 -11.88 5.58
C TYR A 242 7.51 -13.15 5.51
N PHE A 243 7.97 -13.66 6.65
CA PHE A 243 8.79 -14.87 6.70
C PHE A 243 8.02 -16.16 6.36
N LYS A 244 6.70 -16.09 6.32
CA LYS A 244 5.82 -17.20 5.92
C LYS A 244 4.78 -16.72 4.92
N ARG A 245 4.26 -17.63 4.10
CA ARG A 245 3.10 -17.33 3.24
C ARG A 245 1.92 -16.88 4.11
N VAL A 246 1.22 -15.86 3.66
CA VAL A 246 0.11 -15.25 4.40
C VAL A 246 -1.20 -15.82 3.87
N PRO A 247 -1.88 -16.73 4.59
CA PRO A 247 -3.11 -17.39 4.11
C PRO A 247 -4.31 -16.44 4.23
N ILE A 248 -4.51 -15.57 3.25
CA ILE A 248 -5.68 -14.67 3.17
C ILE A 248 -6.85 -15.38 2.52
N MET A 249 -6.59 -16.08 1.40
CA MET A 249 -7.61 -16.79 0.59
C MET A 249 -7.34 -18.29 0.62
N ILE A 250 -8.40 -19.09 0.47
CA ILE A 250 -8.32 -20.56 0.45
C ILE A 250 -7.89 -21.06 -0.91
N ILE A 251 -8.51 -20.55 -1.97
CA ILE A 251 -8.37 -21.07 -3.35
C ILE A 251 -7.16 -20.45 -4.06
N GLU A 252 -6.69 -19.28 -3.60
CA GLU A 252 -5.66 -18.51 -4.27
C GLU A 252 -4.26 -18.81 -3.75
N ASN A 253 -3.27 -18.54 -4.60
CA ASN A 253 -1.87 -18.73 -4.23
C ASN A 253 -1.42 -17.63 -3.26
N ASN A 254 -1.40 -17.94 -1.98
CA ASN A 254 -0.99 -17.02 -0.93
C ASN A 254 0.52 -16.71 -1.02
N GLN A 255 0.86 -15.45 -1.05
CA GLN A 255 2.23 -14.96 -1.22
C GLN A 255 2.78 -14.38 0.09
N PRO A 256 4.11 -14.42 0.30
CA PRO A 256 4.76 -13.77 1.43
C PRO A 256 5.10 -12.30 1.14
N LEU A 257 5.13 -11.89 -0.14
CA LEU A 257 5.50 -10.55 -0.58
C LEU A 257 4.28 -9.80 -1.10
N PHE A 258 4.07 -8.60 -0.56
CA PHE A 258 3.04 -7.66 -1.02
C PHE A 258 3.72 -6.40 -1.53
N LEU A 259 3.52 -6.10 -2.80
CA LEU A 259 3.96 -4.87 -3.44
C LEU A 259 2.74 -3.99 -3.72
N ASN A 260 2.76 -2.75 -3.27
CA ASN A 260 1.65 -1.82 -3.38
C ASN A 260 2.12 -0.44 -3.86
N LEU A 261 1.30 0.21 -4.66
CA LEU A 261 1.35 1.65 -4.83
C LEU A 261 0.58 2.30 -3.68
N TYR A 262 1.06 3.44 -3.20
CA TYR A 262 0.39 4.14 -2.12
C TYR A 262 0.31 5.65 -2.38
N ALA A 263 -0.68 6.26 -1.74
CA ALA A 263 -0.81 7.69 -1.56
C ALA A 263 -1.07 7.97 -0.07
N THR A 264 -0.32 8.89 0.51
CA THR A 264 -0.42 9.27 1.93
C THR A 264 -0.70 10.74 2.05
N LEU A 265 -1.74 11.09 2.80
CA LEU A 265 -1.97 12.44 3.27
C LEU A 265 -1.39 12.58 4.68
N GLN A 266 -0.42 13.45 4.84
CA GLN A 266 0.24 13.72 6.11
C GLN A 266 -0.27 15.03 6.71
N LEU A 267 -0.73 14.97 7.96
CA LEU A 267 -1.22 16.10 8.73
C LEU A 267 -0.49 16.15 10.06
N GLY A 268 0.06 17.31 10.43
CA GLY A 268 0.86 17.39 11.65
C GLY A 268 1.21 18.78 12.11
N LYS A 269 2.13 18.83 13.07
CA LYS A 269 2.58 20.08 13.69
C LYS A 269 4.06 19.99 14.02
N ARG A 270 4.77 21.12 13.91
CA ARG A 270 6.17 21.29 14.31
C ARG A 270 6.27 22.04 15.63
N SER A 271 7.23 21.65 16.43
CA SER A 271 7.54 22.26 17.73
C SER A 271 9.06 22.37 17.94
#